data_82595acd8200d1fbdadcb494255bb7ee
#
_entry.id   82595acd8200d1fbdadcb494255bb7ee
#
_cell.length_a   1.000
_cell.length_b   1.000
_cell.length_c   1.000
_cell.angle_alpha   90.00
_cell.angle_beta   90.00
_cell.angle_gamma   90.00
#
_symmetry.space_group_name_H-M   'P 1'
#
loop_
_entity.id
_entity.type
_entity.pdbx_description
1 polymer ?
#
loop_
_entity_poly.entity_id
_entity_poly.type
_entity_poly.pdbx_seq_one_letter_code
_entity_poly.pdbx_strand_id
1 'polypeptide(L)'
;MPPISETPPPVPGPPAFDASASAALDVSSVAVPEVSSVASGGSLAGRALEPRLLLAFLVVAEELHFTRAAARLYVAQQALSRDIRRLERELGCALFARSTRRVSLTADGVRLLPHARRVLDAQRALLAAFGRGEPERPLLVDVNSPGLFGLRVLDRARELAPELELMARFESGLTWAAGEILAGRLDASFGRFAGLDPVVRERLTQQPVRYERMAVLLPEDHRLAHLAEVPVRALAGESVYAGAGNSRTLEWTDLARRLFEGRGIELAPPAPLAVGVEEFQRIMAKTRNPILAVEGFPAMPHTVIRPLVDPVPLSPVSLVWRKGLVHPGLDALRRSATELAAEEGWLQRPGKGWIPAMDALVMVTSL
;
A
#
# COMPACT_ATOMS: atom_id res chain seq x y z
N MET A 1 40.99 -5.75 46.21
CA MET A 1 41.53 -5.58 44.87
C MET A 1 40.46 -4.83 44.05
N PRO A 2 40.72 -3.63 43.54
CA PRO A 2 39.80 -2.87 42.73
C PRO A 2 39.84 -3.36 41.24
N PRO A 3 38.78 -3.17 40.44
CA PRO A 3 38.74 -3.60 39.05
C PRO A 3 39.53 -2.64 38.15
N ILE A 4 40.18 -3.23 37.17
CA ILE A 4 41.01 -2.58 36.16
C ILE A 4 40.11 -1.90 35.13
N SER A 5 40.30 -0.60 34.95
CA SER A 5 39.69 0.23 33.91
C SER A 5 40.45 0.03 32.59
N GLU A 6 39.88 -0.64 31.61
CA GLU A 6 40.39 -0.66 30.24
C GLU A 6 39.73 0.44 29.41
N THR A 7 40.55 1.35 28.92
CA THR A 7 40.17 2.42 27.99
C THR A 7 40.19 1.85 26.55
N PRO A 8 39.15 2.03 25.72
CA PRO A 8 39.17 1.58 24.34
C PRO A 8 40.09 2.43 23.44
N PRO A 9 40.65 1.84 22.35
CA PRO A 9 41.55 2.54 21.45
C PRO A 9 40.81 3.56 20.55
N PRO A 10 41.55 4.56 20.03
CA PRO A 10 40.96 5.63 19.22
C PRO A 10 40.52 5.16 17.84
N VAL A 11 39.34 5.70 17.38
CA VAL A 11 38.73 5.48 16.10
C VAL A 11 39.53 6.22 14.99
N PRO A 12 39.85 5.59 13.84
CA PRO A 12 40.54 6.27 12.74
C PRO A 12 39.59 7.25 12.03
N GLY A 13 40.11 8.44 11.72
CA GLY A 13 39.40 9.51 11.04
C GLY A 13 39.18 9.20 9.56
N PRO A 14 38.22 9.88 8.90
CA PRO A 14 37.84 9.63 7.50
C PRO A 14 38.96 10.06 6.53
N PRO A 15 39.04 9.39 5.35
CA PRO A 15 40.03 9.73 4.32
C PRO A 15 39.70 11.07 3.65
N ALA A 16 40.76 11.83 3.34
CA ALA A 16 40.69 13.11 2.63
C ALA A 16 40.18 12.90 1.20
N PHE A 17 39.18 13.69 0.80
CA PHE A 17 38.70 13.77 -0.58
C PHE A 17 39.65 14.69 -1.40
N ASP A 18 40.16 14.15 -2.49
CA ASP A 18 40.93 14.86 -3.49
C ASP A 18 39.97 15.65 -4.41
N ALA A 19 40.12 16.97 -4.41
CA ALA A 19 39.29 17.90 -5.15
C ALA A 19 39.96 18.21 -6.51
N SER A 20 39.89 17.30 -7.46
CA SER A 20 40.29 17.61 -8.85
C SER A 20 39.55 16.74 -9.88
N ALA A 21 38.30 17.11 -10.16
CA ALA A 21 37.64 16.83 -11.45
C ALA A 21 36.45 17.79 -11.64
N SER A 22 36.74 19.04 -12.01
CA SER A 22 35.75 19.98 -12.52
C SER A 22 35.49 19.65 -13.99
N ALA A 23 34.40 18.91 -14.26
CA ALA A 23 33.85 18.83 -15.62
C ALA A 23 32.67 19.79 -15.68
N ALA A 24 32.88 20.95 -16.36
CA ALA A 24 31.85 21.92 -16.69
C ALA A 24 30.82 21.26 -17.63
N LEU A 25 29.61 21.12 -17.16
CA LEU A 25 28.45 20.78 -18.00
C LEU A 25 27.98 22.05 -18.72
N ASP A 26 28.16 22.08 -20.04
CA ASP A 26 27.66 23.11 -20.94
C ASP A 26 26.12 23.02 -21.05
N VAL A 27 25.41 24.00 -20.49
CA VAL A 27 23.94 24.10 -20.44
C VAL A 27 23.36 24.88 -21.62
N SER A 28 24.09 25.00 -22.75
CA SER A 28 23.69 25.88 -23.86
C SER A 28 22.94 25.19 -24.99
N SER A 29 22.08 24.20 -24.77
CA SER A 29 21.13 23.77 -25.81
C SER A 29 19.95 22.94 -25.27
N VAL A 30 19.06 23.55 -24.47
CA VAL A 30 17.71 23.01 -24.31
C VAL A 30 16.77 23.98 -25.04
N ALA A 31 16.44 23.67 -26.29
CA ALA A 31 15.42 24.37 -27.05
C ALA A 31 14.05 24.14 -26.40
N VAL A 32 13.43 25.22 -25.94
CA VAL A 32 12.03 25.27 -25.51
C VAL A 32 11.17 25.28 -26.77
N PRO A 33 10.25 24.32 -26.99
CA PRO A 33 9.34 24.41 -28.13
C PRO A 33 8.36 25.58 -27.92
N GLU A 34 8.31 26.50 -28.87
CA GLU A 34 7.27 27.52 -28.99
C GLU A 34 5.90 26.87 -29.18
N VAL A 35 5.00 27.14 -28.25
CA VAL A 35 3.60 26.71 -28.34
C VAL A 35 2.85 27.85 -29.09
N SER A 36 2.47 27.54 -30.33
CA SER A 36 1.58 28.37 -31.14
C SER A 36 0.23 28.59 -30.47
N SER A 37 -0.20 29.84 -30.51
CA SER A 37 -1.44 30.38 -29.96
C SER A 37 -2.70 29.75 -30.58
N VAL A 38 -3.63 29.32 -29.72
CA VAL A 38 -5.06 29.19 -30.06
C VAL A 38 -5.89 29.95 -29.02
N ALA A 39 -6.87 30.66 -29.52
CA ALA A 39 -7.57 31.83 -29.00
C ALA A 39 -8.46 31.63 -27.74
N SER A 40 -8.56 32.73 -26.97
CA SER A 40 -9.72 33.25 -26.23
C SER A 40 -10.31 32.36 -25.09
N GLY A 41 -9.57 32.26 -24.02
CA GLY A 41 -9.98 32.05 -22.66
C GLY A 41 -8.80 32.50 -21.83
N GLY A 42 -8.97 33.35 -20.82
CA GLY A 42 -7.87 34.01 -20.11
C GLY A 42 -6.73 33.04 -19.79
N SER A 43 -5.56 33.30 -20.42
CA SER A 43 -4.38 32.44 -20.34
C SER A 43 -3.98 32.18 -18.88
N LEU A 44 -4.05 30.93 -18.45
CA LEU A 44 -3.46 30.43 -17.19
C LEU A 44 -1.92 30.34 -17.30
N ALA A 45 -1.34 30.59 -18.49
CA ALA A 45 0.09 30.59 -18.72
C ALA A 45 0.76 31.70 -17.91
N GLY A 46 1.64 31.35 -16.99
CA GLY A 46 2.39 32.27 -16.13
C GLY A 46 1.80 32.49 -14.73
N ARG A 47 0.69 31.89 -14.36
CA ARG A 47 0.19 31.93 -12.97
C ARG A 47 0.78 30.77 -12.14
N ALA A 48 1.58 31.13 -11.16
CA ALA A 48 2.06 30.16 -10.18
C ALA A 48 0.96 29.90 -9.13
N LEU A 49 0.49 28.65 -9.03
CA LEU A 49 -0.41 28.23 -7.96
C LEU A 49 0.41 27.89 -6.70
N GLU A 50 0.02 28.44 -5.57
CA GLU A 50 0.65 28.12 -4.30
C GLU A 50 0.33 26.67 -3.88
N PRO A 51 1.33 25.83 -3.62
CA PRO A 51 1.10 24.44 -3.17
C PRO A 51 0.21 24.32 -1.93
N ARG A 52 0.25 25.31 -1.04
CA ARG A 52 -0.62 25.38 0.14
C ARG A 52 -2.10 25.40 -0.21
N LEU A 53 -2.49 26.08 -1.28
CA LEU A 53 -3.88 26.10 -1.74
C LEU A 53 -4.34 24.74 -2.28
N LEU A 54 -3.44 24.03 -2.96
CA LEU A 54 -3.70 22.66 -3.43
C LEU A 54 -3.83 21.66 -2.26
N LEU A 55 -3.02 21.83 -1.22
CA LEU A 55 -3.14 21.03 0.00
C LEU A 55 -4.49 21.30 0.69
N ALA A 56 -4.86 22.56 0.84
CA ALA A 56 -6.17 22.95 1.40
C ALA A 56 -7.33 22.33 0.62
N PHE A 57 -7.25 22.35 -0.71
CA PHE A 57 -8.24 21.73 -1.59
C PHE A 57 -8.33 20.22 -1.37
N LEU A 58 -7.21 19.50 -1.34
CA LEU A 58 -7.21 18.04 -1.13
C LEU A 58 -7.82 17.65 0.20
N VAL A 59 -7.49 18.34 1.29
CA VAL A 59 -8.02 18.02 2.60
C VAL A 59 -9.54 18.30 2.68
N VAL A 60 -10.04 19.40 2.07
CA VAL A 60 -11.48 19.64 1.98
C VAL A 60 -12.19 18.60 1.11
N ALA A 61 -11.55 18.15 0.03
CA ALA A 61 -12.10 17.12 -0.86
C ALA A 61 -12.21 15.74 -0.18
N GLU A 62 -11.31 15.43 0.74
CA GLU A 62 -11.35 14.18 1.53
C GLU A 62 -12.39 14.24 2.65
N GLU A 63 -12.45 15.37 3.39
CA GLU A 63 -13.34 15.52 4.52
C GLU A 63 -14.80 15.84 4.12
N LEU A 64 -15.00 16.44 2.95
CA LEU A 64 -16.28 17.00 2.48
C LEU A 64 -16.96 17.87 3.56
N HIS A 65 -16.14 18.48 4.43
CA HIS A 65 -16.58 19.29 5.56
C HIS A 65 -15.51 20.30 5.98
N PHE A 66 -15.79 21.60 5.81
CA PHE A 66 -14.80 22.66 6.03
C PHE A 66 -14.27 22.72 7.47
N THR A 67 -15.13 22.50 8.49
CA THR A 67 -14.68 22.55 9.89
C THR A 67 -13.73 21.39 10.21
N ARG A 68 -14.01 20.16 9.76
CA ARG A 68 -13.12 19.01 9.95
C ARG A 68 -11.81 19.20 9.20
N ALA A 69 -11.89 19.65 7.96
CA ALA A 69 -10.71 19.96 7.16
C ALA A 69 -9.81 21.04 7.80
N ALA A 70 -10.42 22.09 8.36
CA ALA A 70 -9.69 23.13 9.06
C ALA A 70 -9.01 22.65 10.34
N ALA A 71 -9.71 21.81 11.12
CA ALA A 71 -9.15 21.16 12.31
C ALA A 71 -7.95 20.28 11.93
N ARG A 72 -8.05 19.50 10.83
CA ARG A 72 -6.98 18.64 10.34
C ARG A 72 -5.75 19.41 9.85
N LEU A 73 -5.95 20.62 9.33
CA LEU A 73 -4.87 21.51 8.88
C LEU A 73 -4.38 22.45 9.97
N TYR A 74 -4.94 22.39 11.18
CA TYR A 74 -4.63 23.28 12.30
C TYR A 74 -4.79 24.78 11.96
N VAL A 75 -5.82 25.11 11.17
CA VAL A 75 -6.14 26.49 10.76
C VAL A 75 -7.59 26.87 11.12
N ALA A 76 -7.87 28.16 11.18
CA ALA A 76 -9.25 28.63 11.33
C ALA A 76 -10.09 28.30 10.08
N GLN A 77 -11.35 27.87 10.26
CA GLN A 77 -12.26 27.54 9.15
C GLN A 77 -12.41 28.69 8.15
N GLN A 78 -12.43 29.93 8.64
CA GLN A 78 -12.52 31.12 7.78
C GLN A 78 -11.28 31.31 6.89
N ALA A 79 -10.08 30.96 7.40
CA ALA A 79 -8.84 30.99 6.64
C ALA A 79 -8.88 29.95 5.53
N LEU A 80 -9.22 28.70 5.85
CA LEU A 80 -9.39 27.61 4.89
C LEU A 80 -10.41 27.98 3.79
N SER A 81 -11.54 28.58 4.19
CA SER A 81 -12.57 29.01 3.23
C SER A 81 -12.07 30.11 2.29
N ARG A 82 -11.23 31.02 2.77
CA ARG A 82 -10.56 32.04 1.95
C ARG A 82 -9.56 31.43 0.98
N ASP A 83 -8.77 30.46 1.42
CA ASP A 83 -7.80 29.76 0.60
C ASP A 83 -8.50 29.02 -0.56
N ILE A 84 -9.59 28.30 -0.28
CA ILE A 84 -10.37 27.64 -1.34
C ILE A 84 -10.96 28.65 -2.33
N ARG A 85 -11.55 29.74 -1.87
CA ARG A 85 -12.08 30.79 -2.77
C ARG A 85 -10.96 31.45 -3.59
N ARG A 86 -9.78 31.58 -3.04
CA ARG A 86 -8.61 32.06 -3.77
C ARG A 86 -8.24 31.10 -4.90
N LEU A 87 -8.14 29.81 -4.61
CA LEU A 87 -7.85 28.78 -5.60
C LEU A 87 -8.92 28.74 -6.71
N GLU A 88 -10.20 28.79 -6.35
CA GLU A 88 -11.33 28.85 -7.30
C GLU A 88 -11.23 30.07 -8.22
N ARG A 89 -10.85 31.24 -7.69
CA ARG A 89 -10.63 32.46 -8.50
C ARG A 89 -9.41 32.34 -9.42
N GLU A 90 -8.30 31.77 -8.93
CA GLU A 90 -7.08 31.57 -9.73
C GLU A 90 -7.32 30.59 -10.88
N LEU A 91 -8.15 29.58 -10.69
CA LEU A 91 -8.52 28.58 -11.71
C LEU A 91 -9.71 29.02 -12.57
N GLY A 92 -10.47 30.03 -12.15
CA GLY A 92 -11.64 30.50 -12.87
C GLY A 92 -12.86 29.59 -12.82
N CYS A 93 -12.90 28.64 -11.88
CA CYS A 93 -13.98 27.66 -11.75
C CYS A 93 -14.28 27.34 -10.28
N ALA A 94 -15.52 26.95 -9.97
CA ALA A 94 -15.89 26.44 -8.66
C ALA A 94 -15.44 24.98 -8.52
N LEU A 95 -14.77 24.67 -7.41
CA LEU A 95 -14.28 23.33 -7.12
C LEU A 95 -15.23 22.55 -6.19
N PHE A 96 -16.00 23.27 -5.41
CA PHE A 96 -16.99 22.70 -4.48
C PHE A 96 -18.40 23.27 -4.73
N ALA A 97 -19.38 22.37 -4.79
CA ALA A 97 -20.78 22.72 -4.65
C ALA A 97 -21.11 22.77 -3.16
N ARG A 98 -21.64 23.92 -2.69
CA ARG A 98 -21.98 24.16 -1.29
C ARG A 98 -23.48 24.32 -1.15
N SER A 99 -24.08 23.48 -0.33
CA SER A 99 -25.43 23.71 0.19
C SER A 99 -25.37 23.91 1.71
N THR A 100 -26.45 24.37 2.31
CA THR A 100 -26.53 24.53 3.77
C THR A 100 -26.34 23.22 4.55
N ARG A 101 -26.43 22.06 3.86
CA ARG A 101 -26.36 20.73 4.48
C ARG A 101 -25.23 19.84 3.96
N ARG A 102 -24.58 20.20 2.84
CA ARG A 102 -23.60 19.29 2.19
C ARG A 102 -22.57 20.05 1.37
N VAL A 103 -21.33 19.56 1.44
CA VAL A 103 -20.22 19.93 0.55
C VAL A 103 -19.94 18.74 -0.37
N SER A 104 -19.84 18.99 -1.67
CA SER A 104 -19.45 17.99 -2.66
C SER A 104 -18.52 18.60 -3.69
N LEU A 105 -17.71 17.79 -4.36
CA LEU A 105 -16.89 18.24 -5.47
C LEU A 105 -17.75 18.54 -6.70
N THR A 106 -17.37 19.59 -7.45
CA THR A 106 -17.86 19.82 -8.80
C THR A 106 -17.11 18.91 -9.80
N ALA A 107 -17.54 18.89 -11.06
CA ALA A 107 -16.78 18.21 -12.14
C ALA A 107 -15.34 18.74 -12.25
N ASP A 108 -15.14 20.08 -12.11
CA ASP A 108 -13.82 20.69 -12.10
C ASP A 108 -13.01 20.33 -10.86
N GLY A 109 -13.66 20.21 -9.68
CA GLY A 109 -13.05 19.69 -8.47
C GLY A 109 -12.55 18.26 -8.64
N VAL A 110 -13.37 17.38 -9.20
CA VAL A 110 -12.96 16.01 -9.52
C VAL A 110 -11.77 15.99 -10.50
N ARG A 111 -11.81 16.82 -11.52
CA ARG A 111 -10.72 16.95 -12.50
C ARG A 111 -9.42 17.45 -11.86
N LEU A 112 -9.48 18.38 -10.91
CA LEU A 112 -8.30 18.92 -10.22
C LEU A 112 -7.61 17.91 -9.32
N LEU A 113 -8.32 16.96 -8.70
CA LEU A 113 -7.76 16.01 -7.72
C LEU A 113 -6.44 15.36 -8.16
N PRO A 114 -6.36 14.69 -9.34
CA PRO A 114 -5.13 14.05 -9.77
C PRO A 114 -4.00 15.04 -10.06
N HIS A 115 -4.32 16.25 -10.51
CA HIS A 115 -3.32 17.28 -10.79
C HIS A 115 -2.74 17.89 -9.51
N ALA A 116 -3.61 18.22 -8.54
CA ALA A 116 -3.19 18.74 -7.25
C ALA A 116 -2.26 17.75 -6.50
N ARG A 117 -2.60 16.47 -6.52
CA ARG A 117 -1.75 15.41 -5.94
C ARG A 117 -0.37 15.38 -6.61
N ARG A 118 -0.31 15.34 -7.94
CA ARG A 118 0.97 15.31 -8.68
C ARG A 118 1.88 16.50 -8.38
N VAL A 119 1.32 17.71 -8.27
CA VAL A 119 2.10 18.93 -7.95
C VAL A 119 2.69 18.83 -6.55
N LEU A 120 1.89 18.43 -5.54
CA LEU A 120 2.37 18.28 -4.18
C LEU A 120 3.38 17.13 -4.04
N ASP A 121 3.23 16.08 -4.83
CA ASP A 121 4.20 14.97 -4.88
C ASP A 121 5.54 15.43 -5.47
N ALA A 122 5.49 16.20 -6.57
CA ALA A 122 6.69 16.77 -7.17
C ALA A 122 7.39 17.76 -6.22
N GLN A 123 6.63 18.58 -5.50
CA GLN A 123 7.19 19.46 -4.47
C GLN A 123 7.86 18.68 -3.35
N ARG A 124 7.24 17.60 -2.86
CA ARG A 124 7.84 16.72 -1.82
C ARG A 124 9.14 16.09 -2.33
N ALA A 125 9.14 15.58 -3.56
CA ALA A 125 10.33 15.00 -4.18
C ALA A 125 11.46 16.04 -4.33
N LEU A 126 11.11 17.30 -4.72
CA LEU A 126 12.07 18.39 -4.78
C LEU A 126 12.68 18.70 -3.41
N LEU A 127 11.85 18.83 -2.38
CA LEU A 127 12.32 19.11 -1.03
C LEU A 127 13.20 17.95 -0.48
N ALA A 128 12.83 16.71 -0.76
CA ALA A 128 13.63 15.54 -0.40
C ALA A 128 15.00 15.53 -1.09
N ALA A 129 15.07 15.96 -2.35
CA ALA A 129 16.33 16.03 -3.11
C ALA A 129 17.32 17.08 -2.56
N PHE A 130 16.83 18.11 -1.86
CA PHE A 130 17.63 19.22 -1.32
C PHE A 130 17.64 19.27 0.21
N GLY A 131 16.88 18.42 0.88
CA GLY A 131 16.82 18.31 2.34
C GLY A 131 18.16 17.86 2.90
N ARG A 132 18.86 18.77 3.56
CA ARG A 132 20.06 18.46 4.34
C ARG A 132 19.65 18.35 5.82
N GLY A 133 19.41 17.10 6.27
CA GLY A 133 19.48 16.78 7.70
C GLY A 133 18.26 17.04 8.58
N GLU A 134 17.04 17.23 8.02
CA GLU A 134 15.86 16.94 8.85
C GLU A 134 15.70 15.42 9.00
N PRO A 135 15.33 14.92 10.19
CA PRO A 135 15.01 13.51 10.33
C PRO A 135 13.94 13.16 9.29
N GLU A 136 14.29 12.25 8.40
CA GLU A 136 13.34 11.77 7.40
C GLU A 136 12.08 11.29 8.13
N ARG A 137 10.90 11.71 7.63
CA ARG A 137 9.66 11.22 8.21
C ARG A 137 9.66 9.70 8.23
N PRO A 138 9.03 9.08 9.22
CA PRO A 138 8.91 7.63 9.27
C PRO A 138 8.32 7.05 7.97
N LEU A 139 8.89 5.94 7.48
CA LEU A 139 8.25 5.14 6.44
C LEU A 139 7.09 4.35 7.06
N LEU A 140 5.87 4.59 6.60
CA LEU A 140 4.68 3.90 7.08
C LEU A 140 4.38 2.68 6.22
N VAL A 141 4.53 1.49 6.79
CA VAL A 141 4.35 0.22 6.08
C VAL A 141 3.19 -0.56 6.68
N ASP A 142 2.17 -0.84 5.88
CA ASP A 142 1.13 -1.78 6.30
C ASP A 142 1.62 -3.22 6.11
N VAL A 143 1.68 -3.95 7.20
CA VAL A 143 2.09 -5.36 7.26
C VAL A 143 0.89 -6.30 7.40
N ASN A 144 -0.31 -5.79 7.15
CA ASN A 144 -1.62 -6.43 7.21
C ASN A 144 -2.01 -6.89 8.62
N SER A 145 -1.35 -7.89 9.18
CA SER A 145 -1.68 -8.48 10.49
C SER A 145 -0.41 -8.90 11.22
N PRO A 146 -0.41 -8.85 12.55
CA PRO A 146 0.66 -9.45 13.35
C PRO A 146 0.82 -10.94 13.02
N GLY A 147 2.08 -11.39 12.96
CA GLY A 147 2.41 -12.79 12.66
C GLY A 147 2.51 -13.14 11.18
N LEU A 148 2.13 -12.24 10.27
CA LEU A 148 2.37 -12.44 8.85
C LEU A 148 3.81 -12.04 8.45
N PHE A 149 4.27 -12.55 7.30
CA PHE A 149 5.65 -12.36 6.83
C PHE A 149 6.04 -10.89 6.61
N GLY A 150 5.09 -9.99 6.34
CA GLY A 150 5.34 -8.57 6.13
C GLY A 150 6.06 -7.90 7.29
N LEU A 151 5.77 -8.33 8.52
CA LEU A 151 6.48 -7.84 9.72
C LEU A 151 7.95 -8.31 9.72
N ARG A 152 8.24 -9.54 9.29
CA ARG A 152 9.61 -10.05 9.18
C ARG A 152 10.44 -9.25 8.17
N VAL A 153 9.82 -8.88 7.03
CA VAL A 153 10.47 -8.01 6.03
C VAL A 153 10.77 -6.64 6.62
N LEU A 154 9.83 -6.08 7.37
CA LEU A 154 10.01 -4.77 8.02
C LEU A 154 11.08 -4.81 9.12
N ASP A 155 11.11 -5.86 9.93
CA ASP A 155 12.11 -6.02 11.00
C ASP A 155 13.52 -6.17 10.41
N ARG A 156 13.66 -6.97 9.35
CA ARG A 156 14.93 -7.07 8.62
C ARG A 156 15.35 -5.72 8.00
N ALA A 157 14.40 -4.92 7.51
CA ALA A 157 14.69 -3.59 6.99
C ALA A 157 15.17 -2.63 8.08
N ARG A 158 14.63 -2.73 9.31
CA ARG A 158 15.09 -1.99 10.50
C ARG A 158 16.52 -2.37 10.90
N GLU A 159 16.87 -3.65 10.77
CA GLU A 159 18.23 -4.14 11.01
C GLU A 159 19.22 -3.60 9.97
N LEU A 160 18.80 -3.52 8.69
CA LEU A 160 19.62 -3.04 7.57
C LEU A 160 19.82 -1.51 7.58
N ALA A 161 18.92 -0.76 8.22
CA ALA A 161 18.94 0.69 8.27
C ALA A 161 18.44 1.19 9.64
N PRO A 162 19.20 0.94 10.72
CA PRO A 162 18.78 1.26 12.08
C PRO A 162 18.65 2.78 12.35
N GLU A 163 19.24 3.61 11.50
CA GLU A 163 19.13 5.07 11.55
C GLU A 163 17.81 5.60 11.02
N LEU A 164 17.02 4.76 10.29
CA LEU A 164 15.76 5.15 9.69
C LEU A 164 14.57 4.69 10.53
N GLU A 165 13.57 5.54 10.63
CA GLU A 165 12.34 5.18 11.32
C GLU A 165 11.35 4.51 10.35
N LEU A 166 11.13 3.20 10.54
CA LEU A 166 10.16 2.40 9.79
C LEU A 166 9.03 1.94 10.72
N MET A 167 7.81 2.37 10.46
CA MET A 167 6.66 2.12 11.31
C MET A 167 5.69 1.12 10.69
N ALA A 168 5.34 0.09 11.47
CA ALA A 168 4.30 -0.87 11.09
C ALA A 168 2.90 -0.26 11.25
N ARG A 169 2.01 -0.61 10.31
CA ARG A 169 0.56 -0.43 10.39
C ARG A 169 -0.11 -1.79 10.20
N PHE A 170 -1.29 -1.97 10.79
CA PHE A 170 -2.06 -3.22 10.76
C PHE A 170 -3.48 -2.91 10.27
N GLU A 171 -3.59 -2.54 8.99
CA GLU A 171 -4.84 -2.04 8.42
C GLU A 171 -5.63 -3.11 7.67
N SER A 172 -5.03 -4.25 7.38
CA SER A 172 -5.60 -5.43 6.71
C SER A 172 -6.17 -5.17 5.31
N GLY A 173 -5.46 -5.60 4.31
CA GLY A 173 -5.91 -5.69 2.92
C GLY A 173 -5.36 -4.62 1.98
N LEU A 174 -4.80 -5.11 0.89
CA LEU A 174 -4.16 -4.24 -0.11
C LEU A 174 -5.16 -3.34 -0.84
N THR A 175 -6.42 -3.75 -1.02
CA THR A 175 -7.42 -2.89 -1.66
C THR A 175 -7.60 -1.57 -0.93
N TRP A 176 -7.69 -1.60 0.39
CA TRP A 176 -7.79 -0.39 1.20
C TRP A 176 -6.45 0.35 1.27
N ALA A 177 -5.36 -0.38 1.52
CA ALA A 177 -4.02 0.19 1.63
C ALA A 177 -3.59 0.93 0.35
N ALA A 178 -3.99 0.46 -0.84
CA ALA A 178 -3.73 1.13 -2.10
C ALA A 178 -4.33 2.54 -2.15
N GLY A 179 -5.54 2.73 -1.62
CA GLY A 179 -6.16 4.05 -1.47
C GLY A 179 -5.36 4.97 -0.54
N GLU A 180 -4.89 4.44 0.58
CA GLU A 180 -4.07 5.17 1.56
C GLU A 180 -2.69 5.53 1.01
N ILE A 181 -2.06 4.62 0.25
CA ILE A 181 -0.81 4.87 -0.46
C ILE A 181 -0.97 5.99 -1.49
N LEU A 182 -2.04 5.95 -2.28
CA LEU A 182 -2.32 6.99 -3.27
C LEU A 182 -2.67 8.35 -2.64
N ALA A 183 -3.23 8.34 -1.44
CA ALA A 183 -3.52 9.54 -0.65
C ALA A 183 -2.31 10.05 0.14
N GLY A 184 -1.20 9.29 0.20
CA GLY A 184 0.02 9.65 0.92
C GLY A 184 -0.09 9.53 2.45
N ARG A 185 -1.06 8.75 2.94
CA ARG A 185 -1.21 8.42 4.36
C ARG A 185 -0.50 7.11 4.75
N LEU A 186 -0.11 6.34 3.75
CA LEU A 186 0.68 5.13 3.85
C LEU A 186 1.73 5.15 2.75
N ASP A 187 2.87 4.52 2.95
CA ASP A 187 3.96 4.51 1.95
C ASP A 187 4.02 3.21 1.20
N ALA A 188 3.86 2.09 1.90
CA ALA A 188 3.92 0.77 1.30
C ALA A 188 2.99 -0.23 2.00
N SER A 189 2.61 -1.28 1.31
CA SER A 189 1.84 -2.41 1.84
C SER A 189 2.19 -3.70 1.11
N PHE A 190 1.75 -4.83 1.64
CA PHE A 190 1.91 -6.15 1.03
C PHE A 190 0.55 -6.70 0.61
N GLY A 191 0.49 -7.38 -0.52
CA GLY A 191 -0.71 -8.07 -0.96
C GLY A 191 -0.71 -8.47 -2.43
N ARG A 192 -1.84 -8.96 -2.90
CA ARG A 192 -2.01 -9.43 -4.28
C ARG A 192 -2.25 -8.26 -5.24
N PHE A 193 -1.20 -7.81 -5.89
CA PHE A 193 -1.24 -6.64 -6.79
C PHE A 193 -2.18 -6.83 -8.00
N ALA A 194 -2.23 -8.02 -8.61
CA ALA A 194 -3.09 -8.29 -9.76
C ALA A 194 -4.59 -8.16 -9.46
N GLY A 195 -4.98 -8.28 -8.18
CA GLY A 195 -6.38 -8.15 -7.73
C GLY A 195 -6.87 -6.73 -7.53
N LEU A 196 -6.00 -5.73 -7.65
CA LEU A 196 -6.39 -4.33 -7.58
C LEU A 196 -7.08 -3.87 -8.87
N ASP A 197 -7.91 -2.82 -8.74
CA ASP A 197 -8.48 -2.13 -9.89
C ASP A 197 -7.38 -1.67 -10.87
N PRO A 198 -7.54 -1.83 -12.19
CA PRO A 198 -6.55 -1.44 -13.19
C PRO A 198 -6.11 0.03 -13.10
N VAL A 199 -7.04 0.96 -12.87
CA VAL A 199 -6.75 2.40 -12.74
C VAL A 199 -5.90 2.69 -11.51
N VAL A 200 -6.13 1.96 -10.42
CA VAL A 200 -5.32 2.04 -9.19
C VAL A 200 -3.93 1.48 -9.44
N ARG A 201 -3.82 0.31 -10.09
CA ARG A 201 -2.53 -0.34 -10.41
C ARG A 201 -1.61 0.54 -11.26
N GLU A 202 -2.14 1.25 -12.23
CA GLU A 202 -1.36 2.15 -13.10
C GLU A 202 -0.58 3.23 -12.34
N ARG A 203 -1.03 3.59 -11.14
CA ARG A 203 -0.44 4.60 -10.27
C ARG A 203 0.50 4.04 -9.21
N LEU A 204 0.59 2.74 -9.12
CA LEU A 204 1.41 2.00 -8.17
C LEU A 204 2.57 1.30 -8.86
N THR A 205 3.58 0.96 -8.07
CA THR A 205 4.70 0.08 -8.44
C THR A 205 4.68 -1.10 -7.49
N GLN A 206 5.14 -2.23 -7.95
CA GLN A 206 5.22 -3.44 -7.14
C GLN A 206 6.56 -4.16 -7.31
N GLN A 207 6.91 -4.95 -6.30
CA GLN A 207 8.00 -5.91 -6.31
C GLN A 207 7.47 -7.25 -5.82
N PRO A 208 7.57 -8.33 -6.60
CA PRO A 208 7.23 -9.67 -6.13
C PRO A 208 8.04 -10.03 -4.88
N VAL A 209 7.38 -10.62 -3.89
CA VAL A 209 8.03 -11.01 -2.63
C VAL A 209 7.86 -12.49 -2.35
N ARG A 210 6.63 -13.02 -2.48
CA ARG A 210 6.33 -14.36 -2.01
C ARG A 210 5.15 -15.00 -2.73
N TYR A 211 5.21 -16.34 -2.84
CA TYR A 211 4.04 -17.18 -3.03
C TYR A 211 3.67 -17.83 -1.69
N GLU A 212 2.50 -17.53 -1.16
CA GLU A 212 1.99 -18.19 0.05
C GLU A 212 1.09 -19.36 -0.33
N ARG A 213 1.36 -20.54 0.20
CA ARG A 213 0.45 -21.68 0.03
C ARG A 213 -0.88 -21.39 0.72
N MET A 214 -1.96 -21.58 -0.03
CA MET A 214 -3.30 -21.40 0.51
C MET A 214 -3.72 -22.63 1.30
N ALA A 215 -4.54 -22.38 2.29
CA ALA A 215 -5.07 -23.38 3.21
C ALA A 215 -6.56 -23.12 3.44
N VAL A 216 -7.21 -24.04 4.08
CA VAL A 216 -8.57 -23.89 4.63
C VAL A 216 -8.52 -24.07 6.14
N LEU A 217 -9.10 -23.10 6.85
CA LEU A 217 -9.34 -23.20 8.29
C LEU A 217 -10.73 -23.82 8.48
N LEU A 218 -10.77 -24.93 9.18
CA LEU A 218 -11.96 -25.78 9.39
C LEU A 218 -12.29 -25.87 10.87
N PRO A 219 -13.57 -25.88 11.27
CA PRO A 219 -13.96 -26.39 12.60
C PRO A 219 -13.36 -27.78 12.86
N GLU A 220 -12.95 -28.05 14.08
CA GLU A 220 -12.34 -29.38 14.45
C GLU A 220 -13.24 -30.57 14.14
N ASP A 221 -14.56 -30.42 14.22
CA ASP A 221 -15.56 -31.40 13.90
C ASP A 221 -16.00 -31.44 12.43
N HIS A 222 -15.40 -30.61 11.57
CA HIS A 222 -15.72 -30.62 10.16
C HIS A 222 -15.27 -31.93 9.49
N ARG A 223 -16.07 -32.43 8.51
CA ARG A 223 -15.80 -33.72 7.81
C ARG A 223 -14.41 -33.79 7.17
N LEU A 224 -13.78 -32.69 6.83
CA LEU A 224 -12.43 -32.63 6.23
C LEU A 224 -11.32 -32.35 7.24
N ALA A 225 -11.64 -32.09 8.51
CA ALA A 225 -10.65 -31.71 9.52
C ALA A 225 -9.64 -32.82 9.86
N HIS A 226 -10.02 -34.11 9.65
CA HIS A 226 -9.15 -35.24 9.88
C HIS A 226 -8.08 -35.47 8.79
N LEU A 227 -8.23 -34.83 7.63
CA LEU A 227 -7.25 -34.91 6.53
C LEU A 227 -6.00 -34.14 6.89
N ALA A 228 -4.82 -34.63 6.52
CA ALA A 228 -3.57 -33.86 6.63
C ALA A 228 -3.51 -32.69 5.63
N GLU A 229 -4.04 -32.92 4.42
CA GLU A 229 -4.16 -31.94 3.34
C GLU A 229 -5.55 -32.11 2.69
N VAL A 230 -6.14 -31.00 2.23
CA VAL A 230 -7.48 -30.99 1.63
C VAL A 230 -7.38 -30.77 0.14
N PRO A 231 -7.74 -31.74 -0.71
CA PRO A 231 -7.89 -31.50 -2.14
C PRO A 231 -8.95 -30.40 -2.40
N VAL A 232 -8.66 -29.42 -3.25
CA VAL A 232 -9.59 -28.32 -3.50
C VAL A 232 -10.99 -28.85 -3.92
N ARG A 233 -11.04 -29.91 -4.71
CA ARG A 233 -12.31 -30.54 -5.12
C ARG A 233 -13.14 -31.11 -3.95
N ALA A 234 -12.51 -31.41 -2.81
CA ALA A 234 -13.22 -31.92 -1.63
C ALA A 234 -14.08 -30.85 -0.93
N LEU A 235 -13.85 -29.57 -1.24
CA LEU A 235 -14.67 -28.44 -0.81
C LEU A 235 -15.93 -28.26 -1.68
N ALA A 236 -16.15 -29.06 -2.71
CA ALA A 236 -17.37 -28.98 -3.53
C ALA A 236 -18.61 -29.16 -2.65
N GLY A 237 -19.60 -28.28 -2.82
CA GLY A 237 -20.80 -28.19 -2.01
C GLY A 237 -20.63 -27.41 -0.69
N GLU A 238 -19.41 -26.97 -0.37
CA GLU A 238 -19.17 -26.11 0.80
C GLU A 238 -19.38 -24.64 0.46
N SER A 239 -19.84 -23.89 1.46
CA SER A 239 -19.89 -22.43 1.45
C SER A 239 -18.66 -21.88 2.22
N VAL A 240 -17.64 -21.42 1.48
CA VAL A 240 -16.33 -21.04 2.04
C VAL A 240 -16.25 -19.53 2.21
N TYR A 241 -15.93 -19.08 3.42
CA TYR A 241 -15.71 -17.65 3.67
C TYR A 241 -14.33 -17.21 3.15
N ALA A 242 -14.29 -16.13 2.37
CA ALA A 242 -13.06 -15.56 1.83
C ALA A 242 -13.16 -14.02 1.75
N GLY A 243 -13.42 -13.40 2.89
CA GLY A 243 -13.49 -11.94 2.99
C GLY A 243 -14.71 -11.31 2.31
N ALA A 244 -15.75 -12.08 2.00
CA ALA A 244 -16.98 -11.55 1.40
C ALA A 244 -17.59 -10.47 2.31
N GLY A 245 -17.92 -9.29 1.74
CA GLY A 245 -18.42 -8.12 2.48
C GLY A 245 -17.32 -7.22 3.05
N ASN A 246 -16.06 -7.63 3.04
CA ASN A 246 -14.95 -6.78 3.46
C ASN A 246 -14.38 -5.99 2.26
N SER A 247 -14.71 -4.70 2.20
CA SER A 247 -14.22 -3.80 1.15
C SER A 247 -12.70 -3.53 1.20
N ARG A 248 -12.02 -3.93 2.27
CA ARG A 248 -10.58 -3.74 2.43
C ARG A 248 -9.75 -4.81 1.74
N THR A 249 -10.34 -5.99 1.47
CA THR A 249 -9.66 -7.21 0.96
C THR A 249 -10.32 -7.75 -0.30
N LEU A 250 -10.75 -6.89 -1.22
CA LEU A 250 -11.43 -7.32 -2.45
C LEU A 250 -10.52 -8.16 -3.35
N GLU A 251 -9.21 -7.92 -3.32
CA GLU A 251 -8.19 -8.70 -4.03
C GLU A 251 -8.12 -10.15 -3.54
N TRP A 252 -8.38 -10.39 -2.25
CA TRP A 252 -8.48 -11.73 -1.67
C TRP A 252 -9.76 -12.43 -2.10
N THR A 253 -10.88 -11.74 -2.04
CA THR A 253 -12.18 -12.26 -2.48
C THR A 253 -12.17 -12.57 -4.00
N ASP A 254 -11.48 -11.76 -4.83
CA ASP A 254 -11.28 -12.04 -6.26
C ASP A 254 -10.45 -13.31 -6.47
N LEU A 255 -9.36 -13.51 -5.70
CA LEU A 255 -8.55 -14.73 -5.76
C LEU A 255 -9.38 -15.98 -5.44
N ALA A 256 -10.22 -15.90 -4.40
CA ALA A 256 -11.11 -16.98 -4.01
C ALA A 256 -12.12 -17.32 -5.11
N ARG A 257 -12.77 -16.32 -5.72
CA ARG A 257 -13.71 -16.55 -6.84
C ARG A 257 -13.05 -17.29 -7.99
N ARG A 258 -11.83 -16.87 -8.37
CA ARG A 258 -11.08 -17.54 -9.45
C ARG A 258 -10.68 -18.97 -9.07
N LEU A 259 -10.33 -19.20 -7.79
CA LEU A 259 -10.05 -20.55 -7.33
C LEU A 259 -11.29 -21.44 -7.31
N PHE A 260 -12.46 -20.90 -6.97
CA PHE A 260 -13.70 -21.66 -6.82
C PHE A 260 -14.44 -21.88 -8.15
N GLU A 261 -14.14 -21.06 -9.16
CA GLU A 261 -14.78 -21.12 -10.49
C GLU A 261 -14.72 -22.53 -11.08
N GLY A 262 -15.87 -23.06 -11.47
CA GLY A 262 -16.02 -24.40 -12.07
C GLY A 262 -15.77 -25.58 -11.13
N ARG A 263 -15.62 -25.35 -9.80
CA ARG A 263 -15.30 -26.39 -8.80
C ARG A 263 -16.46 -26.74 -7.86
N GLY A 264 -17.63 -26.12 -8.05
CA GLY A 264 -18.80 -26.35 -7.20
C GLY A 264 -18.61 -25.87 -5.75
N ILE A 265 -17.70 -24.92 -5.52
CA ILE A 265 -17.45 -24.30 -4.20
C ILE A 265 -18.14 -22.95 -4.21
N GLU A 266 -18.94 -22.67 -3.20
CA GLU A 266 -19.65 -21.41 -3.06
C GLU A 266 -18.87 -20.41 -2.21
N LEU A 267 -18.91 -19.14 -2.57
CA LEU A 267 -18.42 -18.09 -1.70
C LEU A 267 -19.47 -17.80 -0.62
N ALA A 268 -19.10 -17.92 0.65
CA ALA A 268 -20.01 -17.65 1.76
C ALA A 268 -20.58 -16.22 1.69
N PRO A 269 -21.82 -16.02 2.17
CA PRO A 269 -22.44 -14.70 2.23
C PRO A 269 -21.56 -13.68 2.96
N PRO A 270 -21.73 -12.37 2.67
CA PRO A 270 -21.02 -11.30 3.38
C PRO A 270 -21.19 -11.42 4.90
N ALA A 271 -20.09 -11.39 5.63
CA ALA A 271 -20.09 -11.27 7.08
C ALA A 271 -19.89 -9.80 7.51
N PRO A 272 -20.33 -9.42 8.71
CA PRO A 272 -20.01 -8.12 9.28
C PRO A 272 -18.49 -7.88 9.30
N LEU A 273 -18.05 -6.65 9.04
CA LEU A 273 -16.64 -6.31 9.11
C LEU A 273 -16.16 -6.45 10.56
N ALA A 274 -15.29 -7.41 10.79
CA ALA A 274 -14.63 -7.58 12.09
C ALA A 274 -13.44 -6.61 12.20
N VAL A 275 -13.35 -5.91 13.31
CA VAL A 275 -12.18 -5.10 13.66
C VAL A 275 -11.45 -5.80 14.80
N GLY A 276 -10.25 -6.31 14.50
CA GLY A 276 -9.47 -7.10 15.45
C GLY A 276 -9.70 -8.63 15.35
N VAL A 277 -8.74 -9.37 15.89
CA VAL A 277 -8.70 -10.84 15.79
C VAL A 277 -9.83 -11.48 16.57
N GLU A 278 -10.11 -10.99 17.78
CA GLU A 278 -11.14 -11.54 18.67
C GLU A 278 -12.55 -11.44 18.08
N GLU A 279 -12.87 -10.29 17.47
CA GLU A 279 -14.17 -10.10 16.83
C GLU A 279 -14.31 -10.97 15.58
N PHE A 280 -13.25 -11.11 14.80
CA PHE A 280 -13.20 -12.03 13.67
C PHE A 280 -13.43 -13.48 14.12
N GLN A 281 -12.75 -13.93 15.16
CA GLN A 281 -12.91 -15.25 15.73
C GLN A 281 -14.36 -15.48 16.20
N ARG A 282 -14.96 -14.50 16.88
CA ARG A 282 -16.35 -14.58 17.37
C ARG A 282 -17.35 -14.73 16.22
N ILE A 283 -17.18 -13.97 15.14
CA ILE A 283 -18.06 -14.03 13.97
C ILE A 283 -17.90 -15.39 13.27
N MET A 284 -16.66 -15.81 13.05
CA MET A 284 -16.38 -17.08 12.36
C MET A 284 -16.83 -18.30 13.16
N ALA A 285 -16.69 -18.30 14.49
CA ALA A 285 -17.22 -19.34 15.36
C ALA A 285 -18.75 -19.49 15.25
N LYS A 286 -19.46 -18.37 15.00
CA LYS A 286 -20.92 -18.38 14.85
C LYS A 286 -21.37 -18.94 13.49
N THR A 287 -20.65 -18.63 12.41
CA THR A 287 -21.05 -19.07 11.05
C THR A 287 -20.63 -20.51 10.77
N ARG A 288 -19.52 -20.99 11.39
CA ARG A 288 -18.94 -22.32 11.23
C ARG A 288 -18.56 -22.69 9.79
N ASN A 289 -18.55 -21.72 8.88
CA ASN A 289 -18.13 -21.97 7.50
C ASN A 289 -16.61 -22.25 7.45
N PRO A 290 -16.15 -23.13 6.55
CA PRO A 290 -14.74 -23.16 6.17
C PRO A 290 -14.25 -21.77 5.80
N ILE A 291 -13.01 -21.42 6.18
CA ILE A 291 -12.42 -20.12 5.89
C ILE A 291 -11.21 -20.32 5.00
N LEU A 292 -11.20 -19.67 3.84
CA LEU A 292 -10.01 -19.64 3.00
C LEU A 292 -8.93 -18.82 3.68
N ALA A 293 -7.73 -19.38 3.82
CA ALA A 293 -6.60 -18.82 4.54
C ALA A 293 -5.29 -19.10 3.80
N VAL A 294 -4.17 -18.70 4.38
CA VAL A 294 -2.83 -19.14 4.02
C VAL A 294 -2.29 -20.05 5.12
N GLU A 295 -1.31 -20.91 4.83
CA GLU A 295 -0.72 -21.83 5.82
C GLU A 295 -0.21 -21.12 7.08
N GLY A 296 0.32 -19.90 6.93
CA GLY A 296 0.80 -19.07 8.03
C GLY A 296 -0.29 -18.30 8.79
N PHE A 297 -1.57 -18.56 8.53
CA PHE A 297 -2.65 -17.88 9.23
C PHE A 297 -2.64 -18.20 10.73
N PRO A 298 -2.87 -17.23 11.63
CA PRO A 298 -2.87 -17.48 13.06
C PRO A 298 -3.90 -18.54 13.47
N ALA A 299 -3.49 -19.41 14.39
CA ALA A 299 -4.38 -20.42 14.94
C ALA A 299 -5.61 -19.78 15.61
N MET A 300 -6.79 -20.39 15.39
CA MET A 300 -8.03 -19.97 16.02
C MET A 300 -8.56 -21.09 16.93
N PRO A 301 -9.21 -20.73 18.06
CA PRO A 301 -9.82 -21.74 18.95
C PRO A 301 -10.78 -22.66 18.20
N HIS A 302 -10.74 -23.95 18.53
CA HIS A 302 -11.63 -24.99 17.97
C HIS A 302 -11.59 -25.09 16.43
N THR A 303 -10.44 -24.78 15.84
CA THR A 303 -10.24 -24.90 14.39
C THR A 303 -8.90 -25.56 14.07
N VAL A 304 -8.82 -26.14 12.88
CA VAL A 304 -7.59 -26.70 12.31
C VAL A 304 -7.31 -26.07 10.94
N ILE A 305 -6.05 -25.78 10.67
CA ILE A 305 -5.60 -25.34 9.34
C ILE A 305 -5.20 -26.57 8.55
N ARG A 306 -5.66 -26.67 7.31
CA ARG A 306 -5.30 -27.73 6.37
C ARG A 306 -4.83 -27.14 5.04
N PRO A 307 -3.61 -27.45 4.59
CA PRO A 307 -3.13 -27.03 3.28
C PRO A 307 -4.07 -27.50 2.17
N LEU A 308 -4.25 -26.67 1.16
CA LEU A 308 -5.01 -27.01 -0.04
C LEU A 308 -4.09 -27.65 -1.09
N VAL A 309 -4.56 -28.73 -1.71
CA VAL A 309 -3.84 -29.49 -2.75
C VAL A 309 -4.76 -29.81 -3.93
N ASP A 310 -4.19 -30.24 -5.04
CA ASP A 310 -4.87 -30.69 -6.27
C ASP A 310 -5.90 -29.69 -6.84
N PRO A 311 -5.44 -28.54 -7.32
CA PRO A 311 -4.07 -28.04 -7.40
C PRO A 311 -3.58 -27.45 -6.07
N VAL A 312 -2.29 -27.18 -5.91
CA VAL A 312 -1.74 -26.38 -4.79
C VAL A 312 -2.00 -24.91 -5.08
N PRO A 313 -3.04 -24.27 -4.50
CA PRO A 313 -3.30 -22.86 -4.79
C PRO A 313 -2.33 -21.98 -4.02
N LEU A 314 -1.86 -20.92 -4.68
CA LEU A 314 -0.92 -19.96 -4.13
C LEU A 314 -1.54 -18.57 -4.10
N SER A 315 -1.29 -17.83 -3.03
CA SER A 315 -1.54 -16.40 -2.95
C SER A 315 -0.25 -15.65 -3.32
N PRO A 316 -0.21 -14.99 -4.48
CA PRO A 316 0.94 -14.17 -4.87
C PRO A 316 0.94 -12.88 -4.06
N VAL A 317 2.07 -12.56 -3.44
CA VAL A 317 2.22 -11.34 -2.65
C VAL A 317 3.37 -10.48 -3.16
N SER A 318 3.08 -9.21 -3.35
CA SER A 318 4.03 -8.17 -3.72
C SER A 318 4.11 -7.11 -2.65
N LEU A 319 5.28 -6.50 -2.49
CA LEU A 319 5.44 -5.20 -1.86
C LEU A 319 4.98 -4.14 -2.85
N VAL A 320 4.08 -3.24 -2.43
CA VAL A 320 3.40 -2.25 -3.28
C VAL A 320 3.59 -0.85 -2.70
N TRP A 321 3.91 0.10 -3.56
CA TRP A 321 4.08 1.52 -3.20
C TRP A 321 3.66 2.43 -4.36
N ARG A 322 3.57 3.73 -4.12
CA ARG A 322 3.20 4.72 -5.14
C ARG A 322 4.33 4.93 -6.15
N LYS A 323 4.01 4.99 -7.44
CA LYS A 323 4.99 5.34 -8.48
C LYS A 323 5.70 6.65 -8.14
N GLY A 324 7.02 6.65 -8.26
CA GLY A 324 7.86 7.81 -7.99
C GLY A 324 8.07 8.12 -6.51
N LEU A 325 7.69 7.24 -5.58
CA LEU A 325 8.05 7.39 -4.19
C LEU A 325 9.57 7.22 -4.03
N VAL A 326 10.22 8.24 -3.51
CA VAL A 326 11.64 8.23 -3.12
C VAL A 326 11.69 8.33 -1.60
N HIS A 327 12.26 7.31 -0.96
CA HIS A 327 12.44 7.25 0.49
C HIS A 327 13.49 6.18 0.83
N PRO A 328 14.57 6.48 1.59
CA PRO A 328 15.64 5.50 1.84
C PRO A 328 15.12 4.28 2.63
N GLY A 329 14.13 4.45 3.49
CA GLY A 329 13.45 3.33 4.16
C GLY A 329 12.73 2.38 3.18
N LEU A 330 12.26 2.89 2.02
CA LEU A 330 11.70 2.03 0.98
C LEU A 330 12.81 1.18 0.32
N ASP A 331 13.98 1.75 0.10
CA ASP A 331 15.12 1.01 -0.45
C ASP A 331 15.61 -0.09 0.50
N ALA A 332 15.65 0.19 1.81
CA ALA A 332 15.93 -0.81 2.84
C ALA A 332 14.86 -1.93 2.83
N LEU A 333 13.57 -1.56 2.78
CA LEU A 333 12.45 -2.51 2.74
C LEU A 333 12.50 -3.40 1.48
N ARG A 334 12.82 -2.85 0.32
CA ARG A 334 12.95 -3.57 -0.94
C ARG A 334 14.13 -4.56 -0.92
N ARG A 335 15.28 -4.15 -0.39
CA ARG A 335 16.45 -5.03 -0.20
C ARG A 335 16.12 -6.18 0.72
N SER A 336 15.53 -5.88 1.89
CA SER A 336 15.09 -6.88 2.85
C SER A 336 14.14 -7.91 2.24
N ALA A 337 13.14 -7.46 1.46
CA ALA A 337 12.23 -8.34 0.76
C ALA A 337 12.94 -9.25 -0.26
N THR A 338 13.95 -8.73 -0.98
CA THR A 338 14.75 -9.50 -1.95
C THR A 338 15.62 -10.54 -1.25
N GLU A 339 16.32 -10.15 -0.18
CA GLU A 339 17.20 -11.04 0.58
C GLU A 339 16.41 -12.20 1.20
N LEU A 340 15.33 -11.91 1.93
CA LEU A 340 14.48 -12.94 2.53
C LEU A 340 13.82 -13.84 1.48
N ALA A 341 13.40 -13.29 0.35
CA ALA A 341 12.82 -14.08 -0.73
C ALA A 341 13.84 -15.06 -1.33
N ALA A 342 15.11 -14.65 -1.44
CA ALA A 342 16.20 -15.50 -1.90
C ALA A 342 16.61 -16.55 -0.86
N GLU A 343 16.81 -16.14 0.40
CA GLU A 343 17.22 -17.00 1.51
C GLU A 343 16.20 -18.13 1.78
N GLU A 344 14.92 -17.82 1.72
CA GLU A 344 13.84 -18.77 2.07
C GLU A 344 13.13 -19.36 0.83
N GLY A 345 13.55 -19.02 -0.37
CA GLY A 345 12.94 -19.54 -1.60
C GLY A 345 11.49 -19.09 -1.81
N TRP A 346 11.10 -17.91 -1.31
CA TRP A 346 9.71 -17.46 -1.32
C TRP A 346 9.09 -17.30 -2.71
N LEU A 347 9.90 -17.08 -3.73
CA LEU A 347 9.46 -16.96 -5.12
C LEU A 347 9.50 -18.28 -5.88
N GLN A 348 9.88 -19.38 -5.22
CA GLN A 348 9.84 -20.71 -5.83
C GLN A 348 8.39 -21.21 -5.91
N ARG A 349 7.92 -21.50 -7.13
CA ARG A 349 6.61 -22.11 -7.33
C ARG A 349 6.73 -23.63 -7.30
N PRO A 350 5.94 -24.34 -6.47
CA PRO A 350 5.79 -25.78 -6.59
C PRO A 350 5.33 -26.16 -8.00
N GLY A 351 5.81 -27.29 -8.54
CA GLY A 351 5.51 -27.71 -9.91
C GLY A 351 4.02 -27.86 -10.25
N LYS A 352 3.15 -28.07 -9.23
CA LYS A 352 1.68 -28.09 -9.35
C LYS A 352 1.01 -26.84 -8.79
N GLY A 353 1.78 -25.75 -8.60
CA GLY A 353 1.26 -24.50 -8.04
C GLY A 353 0.29 -23.81 -8.99
N TRP A 354 -0.91 -23.50 -8.51
CA TRP A 354 -1.94 -22.78 -9.25
C TRP A 354 -1.96 -21.31 -8.83
N ILE A 355 -1.96 -20.42 -9.80
CA ILE A 355 -2.27 -18.99 -9.65
C ILE A 355 -3.09 -18.55 -10.87
N PRO A 356 -3.90 -17.49 -10.76
CA PRO A 356 -4.57 -16.91 -11.93
C PRO A 356 -3.57 -16.42 -12.98
N ALA A 357 -3.96 -16.44 -14.26
CA ALA A 357 -3.08 -16.05 -15.37
C ALA A 357 -2.51 -14.63 -15.25
N MET A 358 -3.33 -13.67 -14.79
CA MET A 358 -2.88 -12.29 -14.56
C MET A 358 -1.80 -12.19 -13.49
N ASP A 359 -1.88 -13.02 -12.46
CA ASP A 359 -0.86 -13.06 -11.40
C ASP A 359 0.46 -13.58 -11.94
N ALA A 360 0.42 -14.56 -12.85
CA ALA A 360 1.63 -15.08 -13.49
C ALA A 360 2.38 -13.99 -14.28
N LEU A 361 1.66 -13.06 -14.91
CA LEU A 361 2.26 -11.93 -15.62
C LEU A 361 2.87 -10.87 -14.67
N VAL A 362 2.21 -10.65 -13.55
CA VAL A 362 2.61 -9.61 -12.57
C VAL A 362 3.79 -10.07 -11.71
N MET A 363 3.84 -11.37 -11.38
CA MET A 363 4.89 -11.95 -10.52
C MET A 363 6.19 -12.29 -11.26
N VAL A 364 6.33 -11.86 -12.52
CA VAL A 364 7.62 -11.94 -13.21
C VAL A 364 8.55 -10.88 -12.64
N THR A 365 9.62 -11.30 -12.00
CA THR A 365 10.69 -10.40 -11.57
C THR A 365 11.35 -9.85 -12.83
N SER A 366 11.23 -8.54 -13.08
CA SER A 366 12.09 -7.89 -14.07
C SER A 366 13.52 -7.96 -13.52
N LEU A 367 14.34 -8.82 -14.11
CA LEU A 367 15.78 -8.93 -13.88
C LEU A 367 16.48 -7.65 -14.34
#